data_e6c15cbc6ca95d6735c22fe4601d51f5
#
_entry.id   e6c15cbc6ca95d6735c22fe4601d51f5
#
_cell.length_a   1.000
_cell.length_b   1.000
_cell.length_c   1.000
_cell.angle_alpha   90.00
_cell.angle_beta   90.00
_cell.angle_gamma   90.00
#
_symmetry.space_group_name_H-M   'P 1'
#
loop_
_entity.id
_entity.type
_entity.pdbx_description
1 polymer ?
#
loop_
_entity_poly.entity_id
_entity_poly.type
_entity_poly.pdbx_seq_one_letter_code
_entity_poly.pdbx_strand_id
1 'polypeptide(L)'
;MTKQAGRLKMSRVARLRIDDWSVTVSLSAMEKLEALHGNVTVPRTAVVGARGVPDGMAEVHGLRTGTGLPGVILVGTVRDSGSVTFAVCHGRRPAVVLDLAGQPYDRIVVTVANPDEIVSGLP
;
A
#
# COMPACT_ATOMS: atom_id res chain seq x y z
N MET A 1 -6.72 -7.12 -20.95
CA MET A 1 -6.35 -7.33 -20.57
C MET A 1 -5.63 -7.55 -20.19
N THR A 2 -5.65 -7.69 -20.19
CA THR A 2 -5.10 -8.03 -19.70
C THR A 2 -4.11 -8.07 -19.37
N LYS A 3 -4.02 -7.93 -19.39
CA LYS A 3 -3.17 -8.06 -18.96
C LYS A 3 -2.54 -8.38 -18.29
N GLN A 4 -2.77 -8.65 -18.18
CA GLN A 4 -2.30 -9.09 -17.47
C GLN A 4 -1.68 -9.69 -17.12
N ALA A 5 -2.07 -9.94 -17.49
CA ALA A 5 -1.79 -10.71 -17.05
C ALA A 5 -0.75 -11.11 -16.88
N GLY A 6 -0.40 -11.08 -17.22
CA GLY A 6 0.40 -11.65 -16.94
C GLY A 6 1.05 -11.79 -16.40
N ARG A 7 0.92 -11.46 -16.37
CA ARG A 7 1.38 -11.69 -15.56
C ARG A 7 1.26 -12.17 -14.46
N LEU A 8 0.72 -12.72 -14.57
CA LEU A 8 0.56 -13.33 -13.63
C LEU A 8 1.63 -14.02 -13.05
N LYS A 9 2.65 -13.58 -12.96
CA LYS A 9 3.67 -14.11 -12.26
C LYS A 9 3.38 -14.13 -10.85
N MET A 10 3.83 -15.07 -10.12
CA MET A 10 3.68 -15.13 -8.70
C MET A 10 4.48 -14.00 -8.11
N SER A 11 3.82 -12.96 -7.79
CA SER A 11 4.45 -11.81 -7.20
C SER A 11 4.61 -12.00 -5.71
N ARG A 12 5.76 -11.61 -5.16
CA ARG A 12 5.99 -11.60 -3.73
C ARG A 12 5.65 -10.27 -3.11
N VAL A 13 5.27 -9.31 -3.92
CA VAL A 13 4.95 -7.97 -3.45
C VAL A 13 3.49 -7.68 -3.69
N ALA A 14 2.97 -6.76 -2.91
CA ALA A 14 1.60 -6.31 -3.04
C ALA A 14 1.37 -5.68 -4.39
N ARG A 15 0.13 -5.76 -4.84
CA ARG A 15 -0.33 -5.06 -6.03
C ARG A 15 -1.41 -4.09 -5.64
N LEU A 16 -1.32 -2.90 -6.17
CA LEU A 16 -2.33 -1.89 -5.99
C LEU A 16 -3.24 -1.93 -7.21
N ARG A 17 -4.50 -2.25 -6.99
CA ARG A 17 -5.50 -2.34 -8.05
C ARG A 17 -6.54 -1.26 -7.87
N ILE A 18 -6.80 -0.53 -8.93
CA ILE A 18 -7.77 0.56 -8.91
C ILE A 18 -8.79 0.27 -9.99
N ASP A 19 -10.05 0.23 -9.60
CA ASP A 19 -11.15 0.15 -10.57
C ASP A 19 -12.10 1.32 -10.35
N ASP A 20 -13.27 1.31 -11.00
CA ASP A 20 -14.19 2.45 -10.95
C ASP A 20 -14.76 2.69 -9.55
N TRP A 21 -14.77 1.66 -8.70
CA TRP A 21 -15.46 1.70 -7.42
C TRP A 21 -14.54 1.56 -6.22
N SER A 22 -13.40 0.93 -6.39
CA SER A 22 -12.57 0.56 -5.25
C SER A 22 -11.08 0.63 -5.55
N VAL A 23 -10.31 0.70 -4.47
CA VAL A 23 -8.86 0.58 -4.49
C VAL A 23 -8.51 -0.59 -3.58
N THR A 24 -7.77 -1.56 -4.10
CA THR A 24 -7.43 -2.77 -3.36
C THR A 24 -5.92 -2.95 -3.30
N VAL A 25 -5.42 -3.18 -2.10
CA VAL A 25 -4.04 -3.63 -1.88
C VAL A 25 -4.10 -5.15 -1.78
N SER A 26 -3.68 -5.84 -2.83
CA SER A 26 -3.65 -7.30 -2.86
C SER A 26 -2.31 -7.77 -2.33
N LEU A 27 -2.32 -8.53 -1.26
CA LEU A 27 -1.11 -9.04 -0.63
C LEU A 27 -0.78 -10.44 -1.15
N SER A 28 0.51 -10.72 -1.31
CA SER A 28 0.97 -12.08 -1.55
C SER A 28 0.74 -12.92 -0.28
N ALA A 29 0.84 -14.25 -0.41
CA ALA A 29 0.69 -15.13 0.75
C ALA A 29 1.72 -14.79 1.83
N MET A 30 2.96 -14.49 1.44
CA MET A 30 4.01 -14.14 2.39
C MET A 30 3.69 -12.81 3.08
N GLU A 31 3.21 -11.83 2.33
CA GLU A 31 2.86 -10.53 2.90
C GLU A 31 1.67 -10.64 3.86
N LYS A 32 0.69 -11.50 3.57
CA LYS A 32 -0.42 -11.72 4.49
C LYS A 32 0.07 -12.27 5.82
N LEU A 33 1.03 -13.17 5.78
CA LEU A 33 1.64 -13.71 6.98
C LEU A 33 2.45 -12.64 7.72
N GLU A 34 3.25 -11.88 7.00
CA GLU A 34 4.08 -10.81 7.58
C GLU A 34 3.24 -9.70 8.22
N ALA A 35 2.15 -9.35 7.58
CA ALA A 35 1.28 -8.28 8.07
C ALA A 35 0.31 -8.76 9.14
N LEU A 36 0.12 -10.06 9.27
CA LEU A 36 -0.95 -10.65 10.06
C LEU A 36 -2.31 -10.08 9.60
N HIS A 37 -2.47 -9.98 8.28
CA HIS A 37 -3.58 -9.26 7.68
C HIS A 37 -3.90 -9.82 6.30
N GLY A 38 -5.12 -9.63 5.83
CA GLY A 38 -5.51 -9.94 4.47
C GLY A 38 -5.44 -8.73 3.55
N ASN A 39 -5.99 -8.86 2.37
CA ASN A 39 -6.07 -7.76 1.41
C ASN A 39 -6.86 -6.60 2.01
N VAL A 40 -6.53 -5.39 1.61
CA VAL A 40 -7.21 -4.18 2.05
C VAL A 40 -7.92 -3.57 0.84
N THR A 41 -9.22 -3.37 0.97
CA THR A 41 -10.02 -2.73 -0.08
C THR A 41 -10.77 -1.54 0.52
N VAL A 42 -10.68 -0.40 -0.15
CA VAL A 42 -11.43 0.80 0.24
C VAL A 42 -12.21 1.31 -0.96
N PRO A 43 -13.35 2.01 -0.72
CA PRO A 43 -14.07 2.66 -1.81
C PRO A 43 -13.15 3.71 -2.45
N ARG A 44 -13.20 3.83 -3.76
CA ARG A 44 -12.39 4.82 -4.46
C ARG A 44 -12.71 6.24 -3.98
N THR A 45 -13.96 6.48 -3.62
CA THR A 45 -14.39 7.78 -3.09
C THR A 45 -13.79 8.12 -1.73
N ALA A 46 -13.25 7.13 -1.02
CA ALA A 46 -12.59 7.38 0.26
C ALA A 46 -11.18 7.94 0.10
N VAL A 47 -10.61 7.85 -1.11
CA VAL A 47 -9.28 8.38 -1.39
C VAL A 47 -9.39 9.88 -1.58
N VAL A 48 -8.86 10.65 -0.63
CA VAL A 48 -8.93 12.11 -0.65
C VAL A 48 -7.63 12.75 -1.09
N GLY A 49 -6.57 11.98 -1.22
CA GLY A 49 -5.30 12.44 -1.74
C GLY A 49 -4.46 11.26 -2.17
N ALA A 50 -3.63 11.47 -3.20
CA ALA A 50 -2.74 10.43 -3.70
C ALA A 50 -1.46 11.10 -4.20
N ARG A 51 -0.31 10.54 -3.86
CA ARG A 51 0.97 11.06 -4.32
C ARG A 51 2.01 9.95 -4.42
N GLY A 52 2.93 10.13 -5.36
CA GLY A 52 4.09 9.28 -5.46
C GLY A 52 5.21 9.84 -4.62
N VAL A 53 5.98 8.96 -3.97
CA VAL A 53 7.13 9.35 -3.15
C VAL A 53 8.33 8.49 -3.55
N PRO A 54 9.56 9.01 -3.40
CA PRO A 54 10.74 8.23 -3.80
C PRO A 54 11.10 7.10 -2.81
N ASP A 55 10.66 7.21 -1.55
CA ASP A 55 10.96 6.22 -0.53
C ASP A 55 9.76 6.05 0.39
N GLY A 56 9.02 4.97 0.18
CA GLY A 56 7.82 4.70 0.98
C GLY A 56 8.10 4.52 2.46
N MET A 57 9.24 3.93 2.81
CA MET A 57 9.58 3.71 4.21
C MET A 57 9.78 5.01 4.97
N ALA A 58 10.26 6.05 4.29
CA ALA A 58 10.46 7.35 4.91
C ALA A 58 9.13 8.03 5.28
N GLU A 59 8.02 7.55 4.71
CA GLU A 59 6.70 8.11 4.96
C GLU A 59 6.00 7.48 6.17
N VAL A 60 6.59 6.45 6.77
CA VAL A 60 5.90 5.66 7.79
C VAL A 60 6.66 5.72 9.11
N HIS A 61 6.00 6.22 10.15
CA HIS A 61 6.56 6.36 11.48
C HIS A 61 5.57 5.86 12.51
N GLY A 62 6.05 5.27 13.59
CA GLY A 62 5.20 4.88 14.71
C GLY A 62 5.34 3.42 15.12
N LEU A 63 4.39 2.95 15.93
CA LEU A 63 4.37 1.59 16.44
C LEU A 63 3.78 0.64 15.40
N ARG A 64 4.45 -0.46 15.16
CA ARG A 64 4.11 -1.39 14.11
C ARG A 64 3.43 -2.65 14.65
N THR A 65 2.47 -3.14 13.85
CA THR A 65 1.92 -4.49 14.00
C THR A 65 2.16 -5.19 12.67
N GLY A 66 2.99 -6.22 12.67
CA GLY A 66 3.42 -6.90 11.47
C GLY A 66 4.92 -7.02 11.43
N THR A 67 5.49 -7.07 10.23
CA THR A 67 6.93 -7.25 10.03
C THR A 67 7.60 -5.93 9.68
N GLY A 68 8.67 -5.59 10.39
CA GLY A 68 9.47 -4.42 10.09
C GLY A 68 10.94 -4.69 10.31
N LEU A 69 11.72 -4.57 9.23
CA LEU A 69 13.19 -4.59 9.26
C LEU A 69 13.66 -3.32 8.58
N PRO A 70 14.36 -2.44 9.30
CA PRO A 70 14.75 -1.14 8.74
C PRO A 70 15.46 -1.27 7.39
N GLY A 71 14.96 -0.54 6.40
CA GLY A 71 15.50 -0.51 5.06
C GLY A 71 15.22 -1.75 4.21
N VAL A 72 14.60 -2.78 4.77
CA VAL A 72 14.38 -4.05 4.08
C VAL A 72 12.90 -4.30 3.82
N ILE A 73 12.08 -4.30 4.86
CA ILE A 73 10.66 -4.60 4.72
C ILE A 73 9.87 -3.94 5.83
N LEU A 74 8.68 -3.48 5.48
CA LEU A 74 7.70 -2.98 6.43
C LEU A 74 6.33 -3.36 5.89
N VAL A 75 5.71 -4.38 6.49
CA VAL A 75 4.41 -4.88 6.05
C VAL A 75 3.50 -4.99 7.27
N GLY A 76 2.46 -4.19 7.32
CA GLY A 76 1.52 -4.23 8.42
C GLY A 76 0.91 -2.88 8.73
N THR A 77 0.37 -2.78 9.94
CA THR A 77 -0.29 -1.58 10.43
C THR A 77 0.65 -0.79 11.32
N VAL A 78 0.70 0.51 11.11
CA VAL A 78 1.55 1.42 11.89
C VAL A 78 0.67 2.49 12.50
N ARG A 79 0.82 2.71 13.82
CA ARG A 79 0.06 3.70 14.55
C ARG A 79 0.97 4.80 15.06
N ASP A 80 0.55 6.02 14.83
CA ASP A 80 1.32 7.20 15.25
C ASP A 80 0.36 8.33 15.62
N SER A 81 0.31 8.68 16.91
CA SER A 81 -0.45 9.84 17.40
C SER A 81 -1.91 9.85 16.92
N GLY A 82 -2.55 8.69 16.98
CA GLY A 82 -3.95 8.57 16.57
C GLY A 82 -4.16 8.32 15.09
N SER A 83 -3.10 8.35 14.30
CA SER A 83 -3.16 8.05 12.87
C SER A 83 -2.81 6.58 12.65
N VAL A 84 -3.52 5.93 11.72
CA VAL A 84 -3.33 4.52 11.41
C VAL A 84 -2.96 4.39 9.94
N THR A 85 -1.80 3.81 9.67
CA THR A 85 -1.31 3.59 8.31
C THR A 85 -1.17 2.10 8.04
N PHE A 86 -1.68 1.67 6.90
CA PHE A 86 -1.39 0.34 6.40
C PHE A 86 -0.25 0.45 5.41
N ALA A 87 0.86 -0.20 5.70
CA ALA A 87 2.09 -0.06 4.92
C ALA A 87 2.51 -1.40 4.33
N VAL A 88 2.88 -1.39 3.06
CA VAL A 88 3.50 -2.53 2.40
C VAL A 88 4.69 -2.01 1.62
N CYS A 89 5.84 -1.93 2.31
CA CYS A 89 7.05 -1.35 1.75
C CYS A 89 8.15 -2.41 1.68
N HIS A 90 8.75 -2.55 0.51
CA HIS A 90 9.85 -3.46 0.28
C HIS A 90 11.07 -2.66 -0.18
N GLY A 91 12.06 -2.58 0.69
CA GLY A 91 13.24 -1.77 0.45
C GLY A 91 12.91 -0.28 0.50
N ARG A 92 13.92 0.54 0.31
CA ARG A 92 13.74 1.99 0.20
C ARG A 92 13.50 2.33 -1.26
N ARG A 93 12.25 2.21 -1.65
CA ARG A 93 11.84 2.31 -3.06
C ARG A 93 10.66 3.24 -3.24
N PRO A 94 10.42 3.66 -4.47
CA PRO A 94 9.25 4.49 -4.76
C PRO A 94 7.95 3.81 -4.33
N ALA A 95 7.01 4.60 -3.88
CA ALA A 95 5.74 4.12 -3.37
C ALA A 95 4.63 5.12 -3.67
N VAL A 96 3.40 4.64 -3.56
CA VAL A 96 2.22 5.48 -3.58
C VAL A 96 1.74 5.67 -2.15
N VAL A 97 1.40 6.91 -1.80
CA VAL A 97 0.77 7.26 -0.54
C VAL A 97 -0.66 7.67 -0.84
N LEU A 98 -1.61 6.99 -0.23
CA LEU A 98 -3.03 7.31 -0.35
C LEU A 98 -3.53 7.82 0.98
N ASP A 99 -4.12 9.00 0.99
CA ASP A 99 -4.78 9.54 2.17
C ASP A 99 -6.26 9.21 2.07
N LEU A 100 -6.83 8.73 3.16
CA LEU A 100 -8.18 8.19 3.21
C LEU A 100 -9.05 8.96 4.19
N ALA A 101 -10.35 8.94 3.96
CA ALA A 101 -11.34 9.50 4.86
C ALA A 101 -12.42 8.47 5.16
N GLY A 102 -12.84 8.38 6.43
CA GLY A 102 -13.94 7.52 6.83
C GLY A 102 -13.63 6.04 6.76
N GLN A 103 -12.37 5.65 6.89
CA GLN A 103 -11.93 4.27 6.81
C GLN A 103 -11.16 3.88 8.07
N PRO A 104 -10.98 2.57 8.32
CA PRO A 104 -10.17 2.12 9.46
C PRO A 104 -8.72 2.59 9.39
N TYR A 105 -8.22 2.86 8.18
CA TYR A 105 -6.89 3.41 7.98
C TYR A 105 -7.00 4.84 7.50
N ASP A 106 -6.11 5.69 8.00
CA ASP A 106 -6.01 7.08 7.55
C ASP A 106 -5.15 7.19 6.30
N ARG A 107 -4.26 6.22 6.12
CA ARG A 107 -3.29 6.25 5.03
C ARG A 107 -2.88 4.84 4.63
N ILE A 108 -2.58 4.69 3.35
CA ILE A 108 -1.99 3.47 2.81
C ILE A 108 -0.69 3.86 2.10
N VAL A 109 0.39 3.13 2.36
CA VAL A 109 1.68 3.34 1.69
C VAL A 109 2.11 2.01 1.08
N VAL A 110 2.26 1.96 -0.23
CA VAL A 110 2.58 0.72 -0.96
C VAL A 110 3.71 0.96 -1.94
N THR A 111 4.76 0.14 -1.86
CA THR A 111 5.84 0.13 -2.86
C THR A 111 5.28 -0.32 -4.20
N VAL A 112 5.51 0.48 -5.23
CA VAL A 112 5.10 0.18 -6.60
C VAL A 112 6.19 0.62 -7.56
N ALA A 113 6.23 0.01 -8.74
CA ALA A 113 7.25 0.34 -9.73
C ALA A 113 7.05 1.74 -10.34
N ASN A 114 5.80 2.11 -10.58
CA ASN A 114 5.46 3.34 -11.30
C ASN A 114 4.41 4.15 -10.54
N PRO A 115 4.82 4.83 -9.44
CA PRO A 115 3.84 5.57 -8.62
C PRO A 115 3.09 6.65 -9.40
N ASP A 116 3.77 7.36 -10.30
CA ASP A 116 3.13 8.47 -11.01
C ASP A 116 2.01 8.00 -11.94
N GLU A 117 2.18 6.84 -12.56
CA GLU A 117 1.12 6.27 -13.39
C GLU A 117 -0.13 5.95 -12.58
N ILE A 118 0.08 5.42 -11.38
CA ILE A 118 -1.03 5.07 -10.50
C ILE A 118 -1.74 6.32 -10.00
N VAL A 119 -0.96 7.30 -9.56
CA VAL A 119 -1.49 8.55 -9.02
C VAL A 119 -2.28 9.32 -10.07
N SER A 120 -1.86 9.28 -11.33
CA SER A 120 -2.55 9.99 -12.40
C SER A 120 -3.99 9.50 -12.61
N GLY A 121 -4.31 8.29 -12.18
CA GLY A 121 -5.66 7.74 -12.27
C GLY A 121 -6.54 8.04 -11.05
N LEU A 122 -6.04 8.80 -10.06
CA LEU A 122 -6.73 9.07 -8.80
C LEU A 122 -6.90 10.57 -8.58
N PRO A 123 -7.80 10.95 -7.66
CA PRO A 123 -7.98 12.36 -7.29
C PRO A 123 -6.73 13.01 -6.75
#